data_d0a61fae7bdd153c3d2cba7faac07b4b
#
_entry.id   d0a61fae7bdd153c3d2cba7faac07b4b
#
_cell.length_a   1.000
_cell.length_b   1.000
_cell.length_c   1.000
_cell.angle_alpha   90.00
_cell.angle_beta   90.00
_cell.angle_gamma   90.00
#
_symmetry.space_group_name_H-M   'P 1'
#
loop_
_entity.id
_entity.type
_entity.pdbx_description
1 polymer ?
#
loop_
_entity_poly.entity_id
_entity_poly.type
_entity_poly.pdbx_seq_one_letter_code
_entity_poly.pdbx_strand_id
1 'polypeptide(L)'
;MMAAIGLMMAMNVNAQKLLNESTTPFEESKFYVGASLSGLTLNYSKASDWSLGLSAKAGYLFLDNWMVLGVFDYQNNGSGDYVTTQIGAGVRYYFERNGIFVGLTPKYSHQPGIDEFKPEINVGYAFFLGHYATLEPELYYEQSFKGSKYSKFGLRLGFGVYF
;
A
#
# COMPACT_ATOMS: atom_id res chain seq x y z
N MET A 1 7.54 10.00 17.49
CA MET A 1 6.75 10.50 16.34
C MET A 1 7.48 11.57 15.51
N MET A 2 8.23 12.51 16.08
CA MET A 2 9.00 13.52 15.32
C MET A 2 10.19 12.96 14.51
N ALA A 3 10.82 11.88 14.94
CA ALA A 3 11.98 11.31 14.24
C ALA A 3 11.64 10.67 12.88
N ALA A 4 10.42 10.11 12.73
CA ALA A 4 9.98 9.52 11.47
C ALA A 4 9.68 10.59 10.40
N ILE A 5 9.15 11.74 10.82
CA ILE A 5 8.88 12.88 9.92
C ILE A 5 10.20 13.52 9.47
N GLY A 6 11.20 13.62 10.35
CA GLY A 6 12.53 14.12 10.02
C GLY A 6 13.29 13.23 9.03
N LEU A 7 13.13 11.91 9.15
CA LEU A 7 13.74 10.96 8.22
C LEU A 7 13.08 11.03 6.83
N MET A 8 11.77 11.21 6.76
CA MET A 8 11.04 11.43 5.51
C MET A 8 11.47 12.71 4.80
N MET A 9 11.73 13.81 5.54
CA MET A 9 12.19 15.07 4.96
C MET A 9 13.65 15.01 4.48
N ALA A 10 14.53 14.31 5.19
CA ALA A 10 15.93 14.19 4.80
C ALA A 10 16.14 13.31 3.55
N MET A 11 15.28 12.33 3.32
CA MET A 11 15.34 11.46 2.12
C MET A 11 14.81 12.13 0.86
N ASN A 12 13.97 13.18 0.98
CA ASN A 12 13.41 13.91 -0.17
C ASN A 12 14.46 14.61 -1.03
N VAL A 13 15.59 15.04 -0.47
CA VAL A 13 16.61 15.83 -1.20
C VAL A 13 17.33 14.97 -2.25
N ASN A 14 17.50 13.68 -2.02
CA ASN A 14 18.18 12.79 -2.96
C ASN A 14 17.21 12.16 -3.98
N ALA A 15 15.96 11.91 -3.59
CA ALA A 15 14.93 11.42 -4.51
C ALA A 15 14.55 12.46 -5.58
N GLN A 16 14.47 13.73 -5.21
CA GLN A 16 14.21 14.82 -6.17
C GLN A 16 15.31 14.97 -7.24
N LYS A 17 16.55 14.59 -6.93
CA LYS A 17 17.65 14.68 -7.89
C LYS A 17 17.58 13.60 -8.98
N LEU A 18 17.00 12.45 -8.67
CA LEU A 18 16.75 11.37 -9.64
C LEU A 18 15.50 11.63 -10.50
N LEU A 19 14.53 12.40 -9.99
CA LEU A 19 13.32 12.78 -10.71
C LEU A 19 13.54 13.94 -11.72
N ASN A 20 14.67 14.65 -11.64
CA ASN A 20 14.97 15.78 -12.53
C ASN A 20 15.66 15.38 -13.84
N GLU A 21 16.09 14.14 -14.01
CA GLU A 21 16.63 13.63 -15.27
C GLU A 21 15.57 12.87 -16.05
N SER A 22 14.75 13.63 -16.78
CA SER A 22 13.97 13.24 -17.97
C SER A 22 13.30 11.86 -17.96
N THR A 23 12.19 11.77 -17.34
CA THR A 23 10.96 11.00 -17.64
C THR A 23 10.14 10.96 -16.36
N THR A 24 8.90 11.39 -16.42
CA THR A 24 7.98 11.24 -15.30
C THR A 24 7.83 9.75 -15.03
N PRO A 25 8.23 9.25 -13.85
CA PRO A 25 8.25 7.80 -13.59
C PRO A 25 6.86 7.18 -13.64
N PHE A 26 5.81 8.00 -13.60
CA PHE A 26 4.40 7.61 -13.62
C PHE A 26 3.69 7.97 -14.92
N GLU A 27 4.38 7.76 -16.06
CA GLU A 27 3.82 7.94 -17.41
C GLU A 27 2.80 6.82 -17.72
N GLU A 28 1.84 7.15 -18.58
CA GLU A 28 0.89 6.17 -19.09
C GLU A 28 1.60 5.00 -19.79
N SER A 29 0.90 3.88 -19.91
CA SER A 29 1.36 2.64 -20.54
C SER A 29 2.44 1.85 -19.78
N LYS A 30 2.79 2.23 -18.55
CA LYS A 30 3.70 1.46 -17.72
C LYS A 30 2.95 0.42 -16.87
N PHE A 31 3.56 -0.75 -16.73
CA PHE A 31 3.12 -1.78 -15.82
C PHE A 31 3.81 -1.63 -14.47
N TYR A 32 3.11 -2.04 -13.43
CA TYR A 32 3.58 -2.06 -12.06
C TYR A 32 3.39 -3.44 -11.46
N VAL A 33 4.42 -3.96 -10.82
CA VAL A 33 4.33 -5.14 -9.96
C VAL A 33 4.94 -4.79 -8.61
N GLY A 34 4.23 -5.09 -7.55
CA GLY A 34 4.69 -4.81 -6.20
C GLY A 34 4.36 -5.93 -5.22
N ALA A 35 5.17 -5.99 -4.17
CA ALA A 35 4.91 -6.80 -3.00
C ALA A 35 5.09 -5.95 -1.75
N SER A 36 4.27 -6.17 -0.75
CA SER A 36 4.41 -5.45 0.52
C SER A 36 4.22 -6.35 1.72
N LEU A 37 4.94 -6.01 2.78
CA LEU A 37 4.81 -6.64 4.08
C LEU A 37 4.04 -5.68 4.99
N SER A 38 2.99 -6.18 5.59
CA SER A 38 2.25 -5.53 6.66
C SER A 38 2.39 -6.39 7.92
N GLY A 39 2.88 -5.82 8.97
CA GLY A 39 3.13 -6.60 10.21
C GLY A 39 3.72 -5.72 11.30
N LEU A 40 4.18 -4.54 10.92
CA LEU A 40 4.48 -3.46 11.85
C LEU A 40 3.17 -2.69 12.18
N THR A 41 2.09 -3.41 12.33
CA THR A 41 0.81 -2.83 12.69
C THR A 41 0.88 -2.34 14.12
N LEU A 42 0.97 -1.02 14.26
CA LEU A 42 0.46 -0.37 15.45
C LEU A 42 -1.07 -0.55 15.40
N ASN A 43 -1.53 -1.76 15.62
CA ASN A 43 -2.96 -2.05 15.74
C ASN A 43 -3.44 -1.41 17.04
N TYR A 44 -4.08 -0.27 16.91
CA TYR A 44 -4.89 0.29 17.99
C TYR A 44 -6.23 -0.46 18.07
N SER A 45 -6.15 -1.77 18.12
CA SER A 45 -7.28 -2.65 18.43
C SER A 45 -6.94 -3.43 19.70
N LYS A 46 -7.74 -3.26 20.73
CA LYS A 46 -7.57 -3.89 22.04
C LYS A 46 -7.65 -5.43 22.04
N ALA A 47 -7.68 -6.08 20.87
CA ALA A 47 -7.97 -7.52 20.76
C ALA A 47 -7.04 -8.25 19.77
N SER A 48 -5.93 -7.67 19.32
CA SER A 48 -5.12 -8.33 18.30
C SER A 48 -3.68 -8.49 18.73
N ASP A 49 -3.28 -9.76 18.89
CA ASP A 49 -1.90 -10.21 18.78
C ASP A 49 -1.33 -9.80 17.43
N TRP A 50 0.00 -9.66 17.33
CA TRP A 50 0.67 -9.25 16.11
C TRP A 50 0.26 -10.15 14.93
N SER A 51 -0.02 -9.55 13.78
CA SER A 51 -0.37 -10.26 12.55
C SER A 51 0.63 -9.91 11.46
N LEU A 52 1.17 -10.93 10.81
CA LEU A 52 2.02 -10.76 9.63
C LEU A 52 1.15 -10.88 8.37
N GLY A 53 1.20 -9.87 7.52
CA GLY A 53 0.51 -9.86 6.23
C GLY A 53 1.49 -9.73 5.06
N LEU A 54 1.21 -10.46 4.00
CA LEU A 54 1.87 -10.35 2.71
C LEU A 54 0.85 -9.85 1.69
N SER A 55 1.22 -8.84 0.91
CA SER A 55 0.40 -8.31 -0.17
C SER A 55 1.16 -8.38 -1.48
N ALA A 56 0.49 -8.84 -2.53
CA ALA A 56 0.95 -8.76 -3.90
C ALA A 56 0.06 -7.78 -4.68
N LYS A 57 0.67 -6.94 -5.51
CA LYS A 57 -0.01 -5.92 -6.29
C LYS A 57 0.43 -6.01 -7.74
N ALA A 58 -0.49 -5.85 -8.67
CA ALA A 58 -0.20 -5.67 -10.08
C ALA A 58 -1.03 -4.48 -10.59
N GLY A 59 -0.43 -3.60 -11.37
CA GLY A 59 -1.08 -2.38 -11.84
C GLY A 59 -0.67 -1.98 -13.26
N TYR A 60 -1.47 -1.10 -13.82
CA TYR A 60 -1.23 -0.50 -15.13
C TYR A 60 -1.57 0.99 -15.07
N LEU A 61 -0.63 1.83 -15.50
CA LEU A 61 -0.86 3.27 -15.64
C LEU A 61 -1.62 3.52 -16.95
N PHE A 62 -2.92 3.75 -16.84
CA PHE A 62 -3.80 3.98 -17.98
C PHE A 62 -3.87 5.45 -18.41
N LEU A 63 -3.37 6.34 -17.58
CA LEU A 63 -3.11 7.76 -17.82
C LEU A 63 -1.91 8.18 -16.99
N ASP A 64 -1.29 9.30 -17.33
CA ASP A 64 -0.23 9.89 -16.52
C ASP A 64 -0.70 10.07 -15.09
N ASN A 65 0.10 9.55 -14.13
CA ASN A 65 -0.16 9.58 -12.70
C ASN A 65 -1.39 8.77 -12.22
N TRP A 66 -2.16 8.11 -13.09
CA TRP A 66 -3.29 7.27 -12.73
C TRP A 66 -3.03 5.79 -13.01
N MET A 67 -3.13 4.99 -11.98
CA MET A 67 -2.95 3.54 -12.04
C MET A 67 -4.23 2.81 -11.63
N VAL A 68 -4.66 1.85 -12.42
CA VAL A 68 -5.56 0.79 -11.98
C VAL A 68 -4.72 -0.36 -11.43
N LEU A 69 -5.11 -0.95 -10.32
CA LEU A 69 -4.36 -2.03 -9.68
C LEU A 69 -5.25 -3.15 -9.17
N GLY A 70 -4.74 -4.38 -9.25
CA GLY A 70 -5.24 -5.54 -8.54
C GLY A 70 -4.40 -5.79 -7.30
N VAL A 71 -5.02 -6.24 -6.23
CA VAL A 71 -4.36 -6.53 -4.94
C VAL A 71 -4.80 -7.90 -4.46
N PHE A 72 -3.83 -8.67 -3.97
CA PHE A 72 -4.05 -9.93 -3.28
C PHE A 72 -3.33 -9.86 -1.94
N ASP A 73 -4.07 -9.97 -0.84
CA ASP A 73 -3.54 -9.94 0.51
C ASP A 73 -3.72 -11.30 1.21
N TYR A 74 -2.67 -11.72 1.88
CA TYR A 74 -2.66 -12.88 2.75
C TYR A 74 -2.23 -12.45 4.14
N GLN A 75 -3.05 -12.69 5.15
CA GLN A 75 -2.77 -12.34 6.55
C GLN A 75 -2.90 -13.57 7.44
N ASN A 76 -1.88 -13.80 8.25
CA ASN A 76 -1.90 -14.79 9.30
C ASN A 76 -1.93 -14.07 10.65
N ASN A 77 -2.96 -14.34 11.45
CA ASN A 77 -3.06 -13.83 12.82
C ASN A 77 -2.30 -14.79 13.74
N GLY A 78 -1.36 -14.28 14.51
CA GLY A 78 -0.39 -15.05 15.33
C GLY A 78 -0.98 -16.00 16.36
N SER A 79 -2.30 -15.98 16.60
CA SER A 79 -3.02 -16.96 17.43
C SER A 79 -3.31 -18.30 16.73
N GLY A 80 -2.82 -18.50 15.52
CA GLY A 80 -2.76 -19.82 14.87
C GLY A 80 -4.05 -20.32 14.20
N ASP A 81 -5.20 -19.72 14.41
CA ASP A 81 -6.47 -20.32 14.00
C ASP A 81 -7.13 -19.73 12.75
N TYR A 82 -6.71 -18.54 12.28
CA TYR A 82 -7.42 -17.90 11.16
C TYR A 82 -6.49 -17.24 10.15
N VAL A 83 -6.54 -17.76 8.92
CA VAL A 83 -5.97 -17.13 7.74
C VAL A 83 -7.04 -16.25 7.10
N THR A 84 -6.69 -15.00 6.83
CA THR A 84 -7.54 -14.07 6.08
C THR A 84 -6.94 -13.88 4.70
N THR A 85 -7.72 -14.15 3.67
CA THR A 85 -7.37 -13.87 2.28
C THR A 85 -8.25 -12.74 1.76
N GLN A 86 -7.64 -11.76 1.09
CA GLN A 86 -8.39 -10.66 0.49
C GLN A 86 -7.96 -10.48 -0.97
N ILE A 87 -8.93 -10.19 -1.82
CA ILE A 87 -8.71 -9.81 -3.20
C ILE A 87 -9.40 -8.47 -3.45
N GLY A 88 -8.75 -7.59 -4.17
CA GLY A 88 -9.29 -6.27 -4.47
C GLY A 88 -8.81 -5.73 -5.80
N ALA A 89 -9.55 -4.75 -6.31
CA ALA A 89 -9.12 -3.93 -7.43
C ALA A 89 -9.38 -2.46 -7.07
N GLY A 90 -8.48 -1.59 -7.47
CA GLY A 90 -8.58 -0.19 -7.07
C GLY A 90 -7.88 0.75 -8.04
N VAL A 91 -7.86 2.00 -7.64
CA VAL A 91 -7.17 3.07 -8.36
C VAL A 91 -6.16 3.74 -7.44
N ARG A 92 -5.06 4.17 -8.02
CA ARG A 92 -4.01 4.92 -7.33
C ARG A 92 -3.67 6.15 -8.16
N TYR A 93 -3.58 7.29 -7.50
CA TYR A 93 -3.15 8.55 -8.10
C TYR A 93 -1.83 8.99 -7.50
N TYR A 94 -0.88 9.35 -8.34
CA TYR A 94 0.42 9.88 -7.96
C TYR A 94 0.43 11.40 -8.11
N PHE A 95 0.86 12.11 -7.08
CA PHE A 95 1.05 13.55 -7.16
C PHE A 95 2.32 13.85 -7.97
N GLU A 96 2.17 14.73 -8.95
CA GLU A 96 3.25 15.09 -9.85
C GLU A 96 4.52 15.49 -9.10
N ARG A 97 5.66 14.96 -9.55
CA ARG A 97 7.02 15.27 -9.09
C ARG A 97 7.33 14.93 -7.63
N ASN A 98 6.41 14.39 -6.86
CA ASN A 98 6.63 14.15 -5.43
C ASN A 98 6.74 12.67 -5.04
N GLY A 99 6.26 11.74 -5.88
CA GLY A 99 6.18 10.32 -5.54
C GLY A 99 5.13 10.00 -4.47
N ILE A 100 4.43 11.00 -3.94
CA ILE A 100 3.29 10.79 -3.04
C ILE A 100 2.15 10.17 -3.83
N PHE A 101 1.47 9.20 -3.27
CA PHE A 101 0.28 8.64 -3.87
C PHE A 101 -0.85 8.47 -2.87
N VAL A 102 -2.06 8.49 -3.40
CA VAL A 102 -3.28 8.10 -2.70
C VAL A 102 -3.95 6.99 -3.48
N GLY A 103 -4.55 6.05 -2.79
CA GLY A 103 -5.25 4.94 -3.41
C GLY A 103 -6.57 4.64 -2.72
N LEU A 104 -7.50 4.12 -3.52
CA LEU A 104 -8.76 3.56 -3.06
C LEU A 104 -8.89 2.16 -3.63
N THR A 105 -8.99 1.17 -2.76
CA THR A 105 -9.02 -0.24 -3.13
C THR A 105 -10.16 -0.95 -2.40
N PRO A 106 -11.32 -1.09 -3.03
CA PRO A 106 -12.33 -2.00 -2.54
C PRO A 106 -11.81 -3.44 -2.55
N LYS A 107 -11.94 -4.13 -1.42
CA LYS A 107 -11.47 -5.49 -1.20
C LYS A 107 -12.61 -6.41 -0.78
N TYR A 108 -12.55 -7.63 -1.24
CA TYR A 108 -13.37 -8.72 -0.74
C TYR A 108 -12.51 -9.59 0.19
N SER A 109 -12.92 -9.71 1.43
CA SER A 109 -12.23 -10.46 2.47
C SER A 109 -12.94 -11.77 2.73
N HIS A 110 -12.23 -12.86 2.57
CA HIS A 110 -12.69 -14.20 2.89
C HIS A 110 -11.98 -14.72 4.15
N GLN A 111 -12.79 -15.07 5.14
CA GLN A 111 -12.37 -15.74 6.39
C GLN A 111 -13.27 -16.94 6.63
N PRO A 112 -12.82 -17.99 7.33
CA PRO A 112 -13.67 -19.12 7.69
C PRO A 112 -14.94 -18.64 8.42
N GLY A 113 -16.09 -18.73 7.72
CA GLY A 113 -17.40 -18.34 8.25
C GLY A 113 -17.79 -16.87 8.13
N ILE A 114 -16.96 -16.00 7.57
CA ILE A 114 -17.26 -14.57 7.43
C ILE A 114 -16.71 -14.04 6.10
N ASP A 115 -17.62 -13.66 5.22
CA ASP A 115 -17.31 -12.89 4.03
C ASP A 115 -17.67 -11.42 4.23
N GLU A 116 -16.79 -10.52 3.84
CA GLU A 116 -17.00 -9.10 4.02
C GLU A 116 -16.36 -8.28 2.91
N PHE A 117 -17.09 -7.24 2.49
CA PHE A 117 -16.56 -6.21 1.62
C PHE A 117 -15.91 -5.11 2.47
N LYS A 118 -14.63 -4.81 2.20
CA LYS A 118 -13.83 -3.85 2.97
C LYS A 118 -13.12 -2.87 2.03
N PRO A 119 -13.64 -1.65 1.86
CA PRO A 119 -12.90 -0.62 1.16
C PRO A 119 -11.68 -0.19 1.97
N GLU A 120 -10.54 -0.08 1.29
CA GLU A 120 -9.29 0.44 1.83
C GLU A 120 -8.96 1.78 1.14
N ILE A 121 -8.58 2.76 1.96
CA ILE A 121 -7.94 3.99 1.51
C ILE A 121 -6.49 3.94 1.98
N ASN A 122 -5.55 4.28 1.10
CA ASN A 122 -4.15 4.35 1.44
C ASN A 122 -3.51 5.65 0.95
N VAL A 123 -2.46 6.06 1.65
CA VAL A 123 -1.56 7.13 1.27
C VAL A 123 -0.13 6.66 1.48
N GLY A 124 0.73 6.91 0.54
CA GLY A 124 2.11 6.47 0.62
C GLY A 124 3.06 7.34 -0.20
N TYR A 125 4.29 6.89 -0.23
CA TYR A 125 5.35 7.55 -0.97
C TYR A 125 6.17 6.50 -1.73
N ALA A 126 6.38 6.71 -3.03
CA ALA A 126 7.24 5.88 -3.87
C ALA A 126 8.66 6.46 -3.88
N PHE A 127 9.57 5.88 -3.08
CA PHE A 127 10.98 6.19 -3.11
C PHE A 127 11.66 5.40 -4.20
N PHE A 128 12.14 6.05 -5.24
CA PHE A 128 12.89 5.39 -6.30
C PHE A 128 14.28 4.97 -5.80
N LEU A 129 14.56 3.67 -5.86
CA LEU A 129 15.87 3.06 -5.57
C LEU A 129 16.74 2.97 -6.83
N GLY A 130 16.25 3.45 -7.96
CA GLY A 130 16.85 3.43 -9.27
C GLY A 130 15.82 3.86 -10.31
N HIS A 131 16.00 3.43 -11.56
CA HIS A 131 15.10 3.85 -12.65
C HIS A 131 13.73 3.17 -12.63
N TYR A 132 13.63 1.97 -12.03
CA TYR A 132 12.44 1.13 -12.12
C TYR A 132 11.91 0.64 -10.79
N ALA A 133 12.75 0.54 -9.76
CA ALA A 133 12.39 -0.02 -8.48
C ALA A 133 12.05 1.06 -7.45
N THR A 134 11.04 0.81 -6.65
CA THR A 134 10.60 1.70 -5.58
C THR A 134 10.50 0.99 -4.22
N LEU A 135 10.74 1.76 -3.16
CA LEU A 135 10.36 1.44 -1.80
C LEU A 135 9.14 2.28 -1.45
N GLU A 136 8.06 1.62 -1.03
CA GLU A 136 6.75 2.26 -0.85
C GLU A 136 6.23 2.11 0.58
N PRO A 137 6.61 2.98 1.53
CA PRO A 137 5.90 3.08 2.79
C PRO A 137 4.48 3.61 2.55
N GLU A 138 3.50 2.91 3.09
CA GLU A 138 2.08 3.24 2.99
C GLU A 138 1.42 3.27 4.37
N LEU A 139 0.57 4.26 4.59
CA LEU A 139 -0.46 4.27 5.62
C LEU A 139 -1.76 3.81 4.97
N TYR A 140 -2.48 2.91 5.61
CA TYR A 140 -3.76 2.45 5.11
C TYR A 140 -4.83 2.43 6.19
N TYR A 141 -6.05 2.64 5.77
CA TYR A 141 -7.26 2.49 6.56
C TYR A 141 -8.25 1.59 5.82
N GLU A 142 -8.64 0.50 6.47
CA GLU A 142 -9.61 -0.46 5.96
C GLU A 142 -10.89 -0.35 6.77
N GLN A 143 -12.00 -0.03 6.12
CA GLN A 143 -13.30 0.13 6.76
C GLN A 143 -14.06 -1.19 6.76
N SER A 144 -14.48 -1.63 7.96
CA SER A 144 -15.43 -2.74 8.10
C SER A 144 -16.84 -2.21 8.30
N PHE A 145 -17.81 -2.81 7.59
CA PHE A 145 -19.24 -2.49 7.75
C PHE A 145 -19.94 -3.36 8.81
N LYS A 146 -19.28 -4.41 9.30
CA LYS A 146 -19.82 -5.29 10.38
C LYS A 146 -19.61 -4.73 11.78
N GLY A 147 -18.87 -3.64 11.90
CA GLY A 147 -18.64 -2.91 13.14
C GLY A 147 -17.30 -2.19 13.15
N SER A 148 -17.26 -1.00 13.74
CA SER A 148 -16.06 -0.15 13.76
C SER A 148 -14.85 -0.80 14.44
N LYS A 149 -15.07 -1.77 15.32
CA LYS A 149 -14.00 -2.56 15.97
C LYS A 149 -13.23 -3.48 15.01
N TYR A 150 -13.76 -3.74 13.81
CA TYR A 150 -13.12 -4.54 12.78
C TYR A 150 -12.45 -3.69 11.68
N SER A 151 -12.59 -2.37 11.77
CA SER A 151 -11.82 -1.45 10.92
C SER A 151 -10.36 -1.46 11.36
N LYS A 152 -9.44 -1.39 10.38
CA LYS A 152 -8.00 -1.48 10.62
C LYS A 152 -7.30 -0.22 10.11
N PHE A 153 -6.39 0.29 10.90
CA PHE A 153 -5.42 1.30 10.49
C PHE A 153 -4.03 0.71 10.66
N GLY A 154 -3.17 0.86 9.65
CA GLY A 154 -1.85 0.27 9.72
C GLY A 154 -0.82 0.92 8.82
N LEU A 155 0.42 0.49 9.03
CA LEU A 155 1.58 0.79 8.21
C LEU A 155 1.93 -0.44 7.36
N ARG A 156 2.29 -0.19 6.11
CA ARG A 156 2.75 -1.20 5.16
C ARG A 156 4.02 -0.71 4.49
N LEU A 157 4.97 -1.59 4.31
CA LEU A 157 6.19 -1.32 3.55
C LEU A 157 6.19 -2.19 2.31
N GLY A 158 6.15 -1.55 1.15
CA GLY A 158 6.13 -2.19 -0.15
C GLY A 158 7.41 -2.00 -0.93
N PHE A 159 7.62 -2.90 -1.89
CA PHE A 159 8.57 -2.77 -2.99
C PHE A 159 7.78 -2.86 -4.29
N GLY A 160 8.09 -1.97 -5.23
CA GLY A 160 7.47 -1.93 -6.53
C GLY A 160 8.49 -1.88 -7.65
N VAL A 161 8.10 -2.36 -8.82
CA VAL A 161 8.86 -2.24 -10.07
C VAL A 161 7.92 -1.73 -11.15
N TYR A 162 8.36 -0.69 -11.86
CA TYR A 162 7.67 -0.08 -13.00
C TYR A 162 8.42 -0.44 -14.28
N PHE A 163 7.72 -0.85 -15.34
CA PHE A 163 8.33 -1.21 -16.63
C PHE A 163 7.39 -1.00 -17.81
#